data_fd82d87c6b195de413e1065d68e0c873
#
_entry.id   fd82d87c6b195de413e1065d68e0c873
#
_cell.length_a   1.000
_cell.length_b   1.000
_cell.length_c   1.000
_cell.angle_alpha   90.00
_cell.angle_beta   90.00
_cell.angle_gamma   90.00
#
_symmetry.space_group_name_H-M   'P 1'
#
loop_
_entity.id
_entity.type
_entity.pdbx_description
1 polymer ?
#
loop_
_entity_poly.entity_id
_entity_poly.type
_entity_poly.pdbx_seq_one_letter_code
_entity_poly.pdbx_strand_id
1 'polypeptide(L)'
;DPREVNFNYTEANGWQYNFFVPHDVNGHVELLGGATAYAAKLDAMFTSSSETTGRNQADITGLIGQYAHGNEPSHHMAYLYPFVGKHHRTAELVDSIRHTLYSPLPDGLSGNEDCGQMSAWYVWSALGMYPVTPGSNQLILGTPMFDEVRVTPRTGEDAGQPVRIVKQGEGQYVRSASFQSSLLPAFIHKEQLLQGGTLNYACQHEPSAFGEDENRWPMEQWNADGFIPVPVIHAPRTFKNTCSVSISTESLDAFTMEYALVPMESGSPEPSDWVEYGGPFEVNASTVIHARTVQGARASSAVHHALKQVNHPYTLVMDTPLSNQYAAGGDQALIDGIEGGNQYQTGDWQGYWGTDITGTIDLKNPVELTGVSIGALRDIRPWIYLPKHISISCSLDGRAWSRFGQASHAIDQDDEAPIRHTFRIDGRSMARYIRFEVENHGLLPEGHLGAGNPSWVFMDEVSLQINRP
;
A
#
# COMPACT_ATOMS: atom_id res chain seq x y z
N ASP A 1 7.17 3.07 19.03
CA ASP A 1 8.52 3.39 18.52
C ASP A 1 8.45 3.63 17.02
N PRO A 2 8.84 4.81 16.51
CA PRO A 2 8.79 5.09 15.07
C PRO A 2 9.78 4.25 14.23
N ARG A 3 10.69 3.51 14.86
CA ARG A 3 11.63 2.58 14.20
C ARG A 3 11.02 1.19 14.01
N GLU A 4 9.84 0.94 14.57
CA GLU A 4 9.18 -0.36 14.48
C GLU A 4 8.68 -0.62 13.06
N VAL A 5 9.18 -1.70 12.46
CA VAL A 5 8.70 -2.24 11.20
C VAL A 5 7.53 -3.15 11.49
N ASN A 6 6.34 -2.78 11.05
CA ASN A 6 5.09 -3.52 11.27
C ASN A 6 4.18 -3.46 10.05
N PHE A 7 2.98 -4.03 10.14
CA PHE A 7 2.04 -4.09 9.02
C PHE A 7 1.24 -2.79 8.77
N ASN A 8 1.45 -1.72 9.57
CA ASN A 8 0.84 -0.42 9.30
C ASN A 8 1.52 0.30 8.12
N TYR A 9 2.74 -0.10 7.78
CA TYR A 9 3.55 0.49 6.72
C TYR A 9 4.02 -0.57 5.76
N THR A 10 3.91 -0.31 4.47
CA THR A 10 4.46 -1.19 3.43
C THR A 10 5.97 -0.98 3.35
N GLU A 11 6.74 -2.03 3.65
CA GLU A 11 8.21 -2.04 3.50
C GLU A 11 8.93 -0.88 4.21
N ALA A 12 8.37 -0.41 5.33
CA ALA A 12 8.89 0.77 6.00
C ALA A 12 8.51 0.82 7.48
N ASN A 13 8.88 1.92 8.13
CA ASN A 13 8.48 2.27 9.48
C ASN A 13 7.94 3.71 9.55
N GLY A 14 7.62 4.18 10.75
CA GLY A 14 7.04 5.51 10.94
C GLY A 14 7.93 6.67 10.52
N TRP A 15 9.27 6.49 10.48
CA TRP A 15 10.17 7.54 10.02
C TRP A 15 10.06 7.79 8.51
N GLN A 16 10.10 6.72 7.70
CA GLN A 16 10.03 6.83 6.24
C GLN A 16 8.65 7.35 5.81
N TYR A 17 7.57 6.82 6.40
CA TYR A 17 6.22 7.27 6.05
C TYR A 17 5.91 8.68 6.52
N ASN A 18 6.51 9.17 7.62
CA ASN A 18 6.28 10.53 8.09
C ASN A 18 6.61 11.58 7.03
N PHE A 19 7.61 11.34 6.17
CA PHE A 19 8.04 12.29 5.14
C PHE A 19 7.51 11.97 3.75
N PHE A 20 6.67 10.93 3.59
CA PHE A 20 6.12 10.56 2.29
C PHE A 20 4.86 11.37 1.97
N VAL A 21 5.03 12.68 1.84
CA VAL A 21 4.01 13.65 1.45
C VAL A 21 4.50 14.52 0.28
N PRO A 22 4.98 13.91 -0.83
CA PRO A 22 5.60 14.67 -1.92
C PRO A 22 4.62 15.59 -2.66
N HIS A 23 3.32 15.35 -2.56
CA HIS A 23 2.27 16.13 -3.21
C HIS A 23 1.92 17.43 -2.48
N ASP A 24 2.27 17.57 -1.21
CA ASP A 24 1.98 18.77 -0.39
C ASP A 24 3.08 18.99 0.66
N VAL A 25 4.28 19.27 0.19
CA VAL A 25 5.45 19.50 1.07
C VAL A 25 5.22 20.72 1.97
N ASN A 26 4.64 21.80 1.45
CA ASN A 26 4.44 23.02 2.23
C ASN A 26 3.37 22.83 3.30
N GLY A 27 2.25 22.17 3.02
CA GLY A 27 1.26 21.80 4.03
C GLY A 27 1.85 20.88 5.10
N HIS A 28 2.73 19.95 4.71
CA HIS A 28 3.43 19.10 5.68
C HIS A 28 4.40 19.89 6.57
N VAL A 29 5.11 20.88 6.02
CA VAL A 29 5.96 21.81 6.79
C VAL A 29 5.13 22.56 7.83
N GLU A 30 3.97 23.10 7.44
CA GLU A 30 3.04 23.79 8.35
C GLU A 30 2.52 22.85 9.46
N LEU A 31 2.09 21.65 9.08
CA LEU A 31 1.58 20.62 10.01
C LEU A 31 2.60 20.24 11.08
N LEU A 32 3.89 20.18 10.73
CA LEU A 32 4.98 19.85 11.65
C LEU A 32 5.49 21.05 12.46
N GLY A 33 4.86 22.24 12.37
CA GLY A 33 5.18 23.41 13.16
C GLY A 33 6.14 24.39 12.49
N GLY A 34 6.22 24.37 11.16
CA GLY A 34 6.97 25.31 10.34
C GLY A 34 8.41 24.87 10.04
N ALA A 35 9.10 25.71 9.28
CA ALA A 35 10.41 25.40 8.66
C ALA A 35 11.47 24.91 9.65
N THR A 36 11.58 25.55 10.82
CA THR A 36 12.59 25.18 11.83
C THR A 36 12.31 23.80 12.43
N ALA A 37 11.07 23.52 12.79
CA ALA A 37 10.66 22.22 13.35
C ALA A 37 10.79 21.10 12.31
N TYR A 38 10.42 21.39 11.07
CA TYR A 38 10.55 20.47 9.95
C TYR A 38 12.00 20.08 9.69
N ALA A 39 12.91 21.07 9.58
CA ALA A 39 14.35 20.84 9.41
C ALA A 39 14.93 20.00 10.56
N ALA A 40 14.57 20.33 11.81
CA ALA A 40 15.03 19.57 12.98
C ALA A 40 14.55 18.12 12.96
N LYS A 41 13.32 17.86 12.47
CA LYS A 41 12.79 16.50 12.35
C LYS A 41 13.47 15.72 11.22
N LEU A 42 13.77 16.35 10.09
CA LEU A 42 14.60 15.76 9.03
C LEU A 42 15.99 15.39 9.57
N ASP A 43 16.66 16.32 10.24
CA ASP A 43 17.97 16.07 10.83
C ASP A 43 17.91 14.91 11.84
N ALA A 44 16.86 14.84 12.67
CA ALA A 44 16.66 13.73 13.61
C ALA A 44 16.53 12.39 12.87
N MET A 45 15.83 12.31 11.74
CA MET A 45 15.75 11.10 10.93
C MET A 45 17.13 10.68 10.42
N PHE A 46 17.90 11.57 9.81
CA PHE A 46 19.21 11.27 9.24
C PHE A 46 20.29 10.99 10.28
N THR A 47 20.12 11.43 11.53
CA THR A 47 21.11 11.25 12.62
C THR A 47 20.69 10.21 13.67
N SER A 48 19.50 9.63 13.56
CA SER A 48 19.05 8.55 14.43
C SER A 48 19.89 7.28 14.26
N SER A 49 19.80 6.36 15.21
CA SER A 49 20.33 4.99 15.01
C SER A 49 19.71 4.34 13.79
N SER A 50 20.52 3.66 12.99
CA SER A 50 20.06 2.85 11.85
C SER A 50 19.43 1.49 12.26
N GLU A 51 19.35 1.20 13.56
CA GLU A 51 18.69 0.00 14.06
C GLU A 51 17.18 0.13 13.91
N THR A 52 16.55 -0.87 13.30
CA THR A 52 15.10 -1.03 13.24
C THR A 52 14.63 -2.02 14.31
N THR A 53 13.36 -1.92 14.71
CA THR A 53 12.71 -2.86 15.63
C THR A 53 11.49 -3.50 14.93
N GLY A 54 10.88 -4.50 15.55
CA GLY A 54 9.74 -5.19 14.96
C GLY A 54 10.15 -6.32 14.01
N ARG A 55 9.43 -6.47 12.90
CA ARG A 55 9.70 -7.53 11.92
C ARG A 55 10.92 -7.21 11.04
N ASN A 56 11.57 -8.25 10.53
CA ASN A 56 12.59 -8.07 9.50
C ASN A 56 11.91 -7.72 8.15
N GLN A 57 12.48 -6.74 7.44
CA GLN A 57 12.02 -6.30 6.11
C GLN A 57 13.22 -6.13 5.20
N ALA A 58 13.27 -6.92 4.14
CA ALA A 58 14.43 -6.98 3.22
C ALA A 58 14.65 -5.68 2.42
N ASP A 59 13.60 -4.90 2.19
CA ASP A 59 13.66 -3.68 1.39
C ASP A 59 14.15 -2.44 2.16
N ILE A 60 14.24 -2.53 3.50
CA ILE A 60 14.80 -1.45 4.33
C ILE A 60 16.32 -1.58 4.34
N THR A 61 16.96 -1.03 3.32
CA THR A 61 18.41 -1.09 3.10
C THR A 61 18.99 0.29 2.79
N GLY A 62 20.32 0.41 2.74
CA GLY A 62 20.99 1.69 2.49
C GLY A 62 20.67 2.76 3.53
N LEU A 63 20.67 2.39 4.80
CA LEU A 63 20.27 3.26 5.90
C LEU A 63 21.32 4.33 6.20
N ILE A 64 20.86 5.59 6.29
CA ILE A 64 21.57 6.72 6.91
C ILE A 64 20.63 7.24 8.01
N GLY A 65 20.92 6.93 9.26
CA GLY A 65 19.91 7.05 10.33
C GLY A 65 18.71 6.17 10.02
N GLN A 66 17.52 6.76 9.98
CA GLN A 66 16.29 6.09 9.58
C GLN A 66 15.86 6.40 8.13
N TYR A 67 16.66 7.14 7.38
CA TYR A 67 16.51 7.28 5.93
C TYR A 67 16.93 5.97 5.25
N ALA A 68 16.05 5.37 4.47
CA ALA A 68 16.27 4.09 3.79
C ALA A 68 16.40 4.30 2.28
N HIS A 69 17.62 4.51 1.78
CA HIS A 69 17.84 4.80 0.35
C HIS A 69 17.50 3.63 -0.56
N GLY A 70 17.60 2.40 -0.08
CA GLY A 70 17.28 1.20 -0.85
C GLY A 70 15.80 1.00 -1.13
N ASN A 71 14.92 1.90 -0.65
CA ASN A 71 13.48 1.86 -0.92
C ASN A 71 12.97 3.25 -1.34
N GLU A 72 12.24 3.32 -2.45
CA GLU A 72 11.88 4.54 -3.20
C GLU A 72 11.08 5.58 -2.41
N PRO A 73 10.21 5.24 -1.45
CA PRO A 73 9.52 6.23 -0.64
C PRO A 73 10.44 7.23 0.06
N SER A 74 11.73 6.90 0.23
CA SER A 74 12.73 7.78 0.84
C SER A 74 13.44 8.72 -0.15
N HIS A 75 13.42 8.45 -1.44
CA HIS A 75 14.29 9.10 -2.44
C HIS A 75 14.22 10.62 -2.49
N HIS A 76 13.06 11.21 -2.23
CA HIS A 76 12.86 12.66 -2.24
C HIS A 76 13.36 13.36 -0.97
N MET A 77 13.56 12.63 0.14
CA MET A 77 13.73 13.23 1.47
C MET A 77 15.01 14.06 1.61
N ALA A 78 16.10 13.66 0.95
CA ALA A 78 17.34 14.46 0.92
C ALA A 78 17.17 15.81 0.19
N TYR A 79 16.12 15.95 -0.62
CA TYR A 79 15.77 17.16 -1.38
C TYR A 79 14.65 17.98 -0.73
N LEU A 80 14.19 17.66 0.49
CA LEU A 80 13.18 18.43 1.22
C LEU A 80 13.74 19.69 1.90
N TYR A 81 15.03 19.74 2.19
CA TYR A 81 15.64 20.88 2.87
C TYR A 81 15.55 22.24 2.15
N PRO A 82 15.56 22.33 0.81
CA PRO A 82 15.31 23.59 0.11
C PRO A 82 13.94 24.22 0.38
N PHE A 83 12.91 23.42 0.71
CA PHE A 83 11.58 23.92 1.10
C PHE A 83 11.56 24.63 2.46
N VAL A 84 12.65 24.54 3.21
CA VAL A 84 12.84 25.16 4.54
C VAL A 84 14.17 25.95 4.62
N GLY A 85 14.70 26.38 3.47
CA GLY A 85 15.86 27.27 3.40
C GLY A 85 17.21 26.64 3.78
N LYS A 86 17.33 25.31 3.73
CA LYS A 86 18.53 24.57 4.16
C LYS A 86 19.21 23.82 3.01
N HIS A 87 19.33 24.46 1.85
CA HIS A 87 19.91 23.83 0.65
C HIS A 87 21.28 23.15 0.90
N HIS A 88 22.13 23.70 1.78
CA HIS A 88 23.42 23.12 2.12
C HIS A 88 23.30 21.69 2.65
N ARG A 89 22.20 21.37 3.40
CA ARG A 89 21.96 20.02 3.91
C ARG A 89 21.66 19.04 2.78
N THR A 90 20.90 19.47 1.76
CA THR A 90 20.70 18.67 0.53
C THR A 90 22.03 18.37 -0.14
N ALA A 91 22.90 19.36 -0.28
CA ALA A 91 24.22 19.18 -0.89
C ALA A 91 25.06 18.12 -0.15
N GLU A 92 25.12 18.19 1.19
CA GLU A 92 25.83 17.24 2.03
C GLU A 92 25.28 15.81 1.93
N LEU A 93 23.98 15.67 2.07
CA LEU A 93 23.33 14.35 2.09
C LEU A 93 23.37 13.67 0.72
N VAL A 94 23.06 14.40 -0.36
CA VAL A 94 23.11 13.87 -1.72
C VAL A 94 24.52 13.45 -2.11
N ASP A 95 25.53 14.24 -1.72
CA ASP A 95 26.92 13.87 -1.96
C ASP A 95 27.31 12.61 -1.18
N SER A 96 26.95 12.53 0.10
CA SER A 96 27.18 11.35 0.93
C SER A 96 26.50 10.10 0.35
N ILE A 97 25.22 10.18 -0.04
CA ILE A 97 24.47 9.06 -0.62
C ILE A 97 25.16 8.56 -1.89
N ARG A 98 25.51 9.47 -2.82
CA ARG A 98 26.19 9.10 -4.08
C ARG A 98 27.51 8.36 -3.85
N HIS A 99 28.27 8.75 -2.85
CA HIS A 99 29.60 8.19 -2.60
C HIS A 99 29.59 6.94 -1.72
N THR A 100 28.58 6.76 -0.87
CA THR A 100 28.55 5.65 0.09
C THR A 100 27.59 4.52 -0.27
N LEU A 101 26.54 4.82 -1.05
CA LEU A 101 25.48 3.85 -1.35
C LEU A 101 25.44 3.41 -2.82
N TYR A 102 26.36 3.88 -3.64
CA TYR A 102 26.55 3.47 -5.04
C TYR A 102 27.99 3.07 -5.32
N SER A 103 28.19 2.06 -6.14
CA SER A 103 29.52 1.67 -6.62
C SER A 103 29.47 1.19 -8.07
N PRO A 104 30.61 1.18 -8.80
CA PRO A 104 30.65 0.68 -10.18
C PRO A 104 30.78 -0.86 -10.27
N LEU A 105 30.31 -1.59 -9.27
CA LEU A 105 30.35 -3.05 -9.21
C LEU A 105 28.97 -3.64 -9.57
N PRO A 106 28.87 -4.93 -9.91
CA PRO A 106 27.59 -5.58 -10.21
C PRO A 106 26.56 -5.52 -9.07
N ASP A 107 27.01 -5.45 -7.82
CA ASP A 107 26.24 -5.29 -6.58
C ASP A 107 26.26 -3.83 -6.06
N GLY A 108 26.43 -2.86 -6.95
CA GLY A 108 26.67 -1.46 -6.64
C GLY A 108 25.45 -0.64 -6.19
N LEU A 109 24.30 -1.27 -5.98
CA LEU A 109 23.09 -0.63 -5.44
C LEU A 109 22.84 -1.09 -4.02
N SER A 110 22.31 -0.21 -3.18
CA SER A 110 21.99 -0.51 -1.78
C SER A 110 20.62 -1.16 -1.58
N GLY A 111 19.88 -1.46 -2.64
CA GLY A 111 18.57 -2.11 -2.67
C GLY A 111 18.28 -2.68 -4.03
N ASN A 112 17.02 -3.06 -4.26
CA ASN A 112 16.55 -3.48 -5.58
C ASN A 112 16.60 -2.31 -6.57
N GLU A 113 16.78 -2.60 -7.87
CA GLU A 113 16.85 -1.56 -8.92
C GLU A 113 15.47 -0.91 -9.18
N ASP A 114 14.41 -1.70 -9.03
CA ASP A 114 13.00 -1.35 -9.15
C ASP A 114 12.65 -0.55 -10.41
N CYS A 115 12.78 -1.25 -11.55
CA CYS A 115 12.45 -0.73 -12.87
C CYS A 115 13.26 0.52 -13.29
N GLY A 116 14.45 0.72 -12.74
CA GLY A 116 15.34 1.82 -13.07
C GLY A 116 15.30 3.00 -12.12
N GLN A 117 14.52 2.94 -11.04
CA GLN A 117 14.36 4.08 -10.13
C GLN A 117 15.64 4.39 -9.35
N MET A 118 16.38 3.38 -8.89
CA MET A 118 17.66 3.58 -8.20
C MET A 118 18.70 4.28 -9.10
N SER A 119 18.83 3.81 -10.34
CA SER A 119 19.72 4.44 -11.33
C SER A 119 19.23 5.82 -11.74
N ALA A 120 17.92 6.03 -11.88
CA ALA A 120 17.34 7.32 -12.19
C ALA A 120 17.63 8.36 -11.09
N TRP A 121 17.54 7.97 -9.81
CA TRP A 121 17.92 8.83 -8.69
C TRP A 121 19.38 9.30 -8.78
N TYR A 122 20.29 8.34 -9.06
CA TYR A 122 21.71 8.66 -9.23
C TYR A 122 21.96 9.63 -10.38
N VAL A 123 21.35 9.37 -11.55
CA VAL A 123 21.48 10.21 -12.75
C VAL A 123 20.94 11.63 -12.49
N TRP A 124 19.73 11.77 -11.93
CA TRP A 124 19.16 13.06 -11.58
C TRP A 124 20.05 13.81 -10.58
N SER A 125 20.54 13.14 -9.57
CA SER A 125 21.41 13.71 -8.54
C SER A 125 22.78 14.10 -9.13
N ALA A 126 23.31 13.32 -10.08
CA ALA A 126 24.55 13.66 -10.80
C ALA A 126 24.39 14.86 -11.73
N LEU A 127 23.19 15.10 -12.26
CA LEU A 127 22.84 16.31 -13.02
C LEU A 127 22.66 17.54 -12.11
N GLY A 128 22.58 17.36 -10.79
CA GLY A 128 22.39 18.42 -9.80
C GLY A 128 20.95 18.88 -9.68
N MET A 129 19.96 17.98 -9.86
CA MET A 129 18.54 18.29 -9.68
C MET A 129 17.73 17.03 -9.38
N TYR A 130 16.53 17.18 -8.82
CA TYR A 130 15.63 16.07 -8.54
C TYR A 130 14.13 16.47 -8.59
N PRO A 131 13.25 15.65 -9.19
CA PRO A 131 11.81 15.86 -9.19
C PRO A 131 11.19 15.35 -7.88
N VAL A 132 11.12 16.19 -6.83
CA VAL A 132 10.56 15.82 -5.52
C VAL A 132 9.11 15.41 -5.62
N THR A 133 8.31 16.16 -6.39
CA THR A 133 6.89 15.90 -6.58
C THR A 133 6.64 15.34 -7.98
N PRO A 134 6.28 14.05 -8.10
CA PRO A 134 5.92 13.48 -9.40
C PRO A 134 4.76 14.26 -10.03
N GLY A 135 4.89 14.60 -11.33
CA GLY A 135 3.90 15.38 -12.04
C GLY A 135 4.01 16.91 -11.88
N SER A 136 4.72 17.41 -10.88
CA SER A 136 5.01 18.84 -10.74
C SER A 136 5.93 19.35 -11.84
N ASN A 137 5.85 20.66 -12.10
CA ASN A 137 6.73 21.36 -13.02
C ASN A 137 8.09 21.73 -12.39
N GLN A 138 8.26 21.58 -11.08
CA GLN A 138 9.48 21.97 -10.36
C GLN A 138 10.51 20.85 -10.30
N LEU A 139 11.78 21.21 -10.52
CA LEU A 139 12.95 20.37 -10.23
C LEU A 139 13.76 21.10 -9.15
N ILE A 140 13.93 20.45 -8.03
CA ILE A 140 14.73 20.95 -6.91
C ILE A 140 16.22 20.86 -7.27
N LEU A 141 16.96 21.94 -7.11
CA LEU A 141 18.38 21.96 -7.41
C LEU A 141 19.19 21.34 -6.28
N GLY A 142 20.14 20.48 -6.65
CA GLY A 142 21.19 19.96 -5.83
C GLY A 142 22.54 20.50 -6.32
N THR A 143 23.61 19.68 -6.24
CA THR A 143 24.94 20.02 -6.73
C THR A 143 25.35 19.05 -7.84
N PRO A 144 25.65 19.54 -9.07
CA PRO A 144 26.07 18.65 -10.15
C PRO A 144 27.42 17.98 -9.85
N MET A 145 27.52 16.72 -10.27
CA MET A 145 28.73 15.90 -10.08
C MET A 145 29.84 16.26 -11.06
N PHE A 146 29.45 16.60 -12.29
CA PHE A 146 30.40 16.83 -13.40
C PHE A 146 30.56 18.34 -13.68
N ASP A 147 31.71 18.73 -14.20
CA ASP A 147 31.97 20.11 -14.58
C ASP A 147 31.07 20.56 -15.75
N GLU A 148 30.80 19.65 -16.65
CA GLU A 148 29.86 19.90 -17.76
C GLU A 148 29.09 18.64 -18.12
N VAL A 149 27.76 18.81 -18.30
CA VAL A 149 26.88 17.78 -18.86
C VAL A 149 26.04 18.39 -19.99
N ARG A 150 25.88 17.65 -21.07
CA ARG A 150 24.99 18.00 -22.16
C ARG A 150 23.85 16.98 -22.26
N VAL A 151 22.63 17.44 -22.07
CA VAL A 151 21.42 16.67 -22.24
C VAL A 151 20.83 16.98 -23.59
N THR A 152 20.74 15.99 -24.46
CA THR A 152 20.10 16.11 -25.77
C THR A 152 18.79 15.31 -25.73
N PRO A 153 17.63 15.98 -25.78
CA PRO A 153 16.35 15.29 -25.78
C PRO A 153 16.22 14.37 -27.00
N ARG A 154 15.46 13.28 -26.88
CA ARG A 154 15.14 12.42 -28.02
C ARG A 154 14.36 13.21 -29.07
N THR A 155 14.57 12.90 -30.32
CA THR A 155 13.81 13.46 -31.45
C THR A 155 12.36 12.97 -31.42
N GLY A 156 11.40 13.88 -31.62
CA GLY A 156 9.95 13.64 -31.63
C GLY A 156 9.21 14.98 -31.64
N GLU A 157 7.91 14.97 -31.80
CA GLU A 157 7.10 16.20 -31.87
C GLU A 157 7.19 17.03 -30.58
N ASP A 158 7.42 16.37 -29.42
CA ASP A 158 7.57 17.02 -28.09
C ASP A 158 9.04 17.09 -27.62
N ALA A 159 10.01 16.95 -28.52
CA ALA A 159 11.43 16.98 -28.16
C ALA A 159 11.84 18.40 -27.73
N GLY A 160 12.32 18.53 -26.49
CA GLY A 160 12.91 19.75 -25.98
C GLY A 160 14.23 20.11 -26.70
N GLN A 161 14.71 21.33 -26.49
CA GLN A 161 16.02 21.78 -27.02
C GLN A 161 17.17 21.27 -26.12
N PRO A 162 18.42 21.13 -26.66
CA PRO A 162 19.54 20.71 -25.85
C PRO A 162 19.82 21.62 -24.65
N VAL A 163 20.08 21.00 -23.50
CA VAL A 163 20.45 21.70 -22.26
C VAL A 163 21.90 21.40 -21.93
N ARG A 164 22.65 22.43 -21.59
CA ARG A 164 24.02 22.36 -21.08
C ARG A 164 24.00 22.70 -19.60
N ILE A 165 24.49 21.81 -18.74
CA ILE A 165 24.65 22.02 -17.30
C ILE A 165 26.13 22.24 -17.03
N VAL A 166 26.49 23.34 -16.39
CA VAL A 166 27.89 23.74 -16.17
C VAL A 166 28.11 24.03 -14.69
N LYS A 167 29.07 23.35 -14.10
CA LYS A 167 29.59 23.62 -12.76
C LYS A 167 30.85 24.47 -12.83
N GLN A 168 30.83 25.59 -12.15
CA GLN A 168 31.99 26.51 -12.01
C GLN A 168 32.44 26.54 -10.56
N GLY A 169 33.73 26.40 -10.32
CA GLY A 169 34.32 26.31 -9.00
C GLY A 169 34.28 24.90 -8.42
N GLU A 170 35.08 24.70 -7.39
CA GLU A 170 35.18 23.42 -6.67
C GLU A 170 34.31 23.42 -5.42
N GLY A 171 34.05 22.21 -4.90
CA GLY A 171 33.25 21.99 -3.68
C GLY A 171 31.83 21.55 -3.95
N GLN A 172 31.14 21.26 -2.85
CA GLN A 172 29.81 20.62 -2.88
C GLN A 172 28.68 21.62 -2.66
N TYR A 173 28.95 22.85 -2.24
CA TYR A 173 27.89 23.80 -1.93
C TYR A 173 27.67 24.77 -3.08
N VAL A 174 26.42 24.91 -3.50
CA VAL A 174 26.01 25.88 -4.50
C VAL A 174 25.98 27.27 -3.88
N ARG A 175 26.75 28.21 -4.45
CA ARG A 175 26.73 29.64 -4.09
C ARG A 175 25.61 30.38 -4.85
N SER A 176 25.42 30.04 -6.10
CA SER A 176 24.35 30.57 -6.95
C SER A 176 24.11 29.65 -8.13
N ALA A 177 22.88 29.67 -8.63
CA ALA A 177 22.52 29.02 -9.89
C ALA A 177 21.86 30.04 -10.84
N SER A 178 22.03 29.85 -12.15
CA SER A 178 21.38 30.67 -13.16
C SER A 178 21.05 29.87 -14.40
N PHE A 179 19.94 30.21 -15.04
CA PHE A 179 19.57 29.69 -16.35
C PHE A 179 19.54 30.83 -17.36
N GLN A 180 20.33 30.71 -18.45
CA GLN A 180 20.46 31.76 -19.48
C GLN A 180 20.68 33.15 -18.88
N SER A 181 21.53 33.31 -17.90
CA SER A 181 21.86 34.55 -17.18
C SER A 181 20.83 35.02 -16.13
N SER A 182 19.66 34.42 -16.02
CA SER A 182 18.69 34.72 -14.96
C SER A 182 19.01 33.93 -13.69
N LEU A 183 19.14 34.60 -12.55
CA LEU A 183 19.40 33.95 -11.26
C LEU A 183 18.18 33.10 -10.83
N LEU A 184 18.46 31.87 -10.46
CA LEU A 184 17.47 30.91 -9.98
C LEU A 184 17.37 30.88 -8.45
N PRO A 185 16.19 30.55 -7.91
CA PRO A 185 16.06 30.01 -6.55
C PRO A 185 16.62 28.57 -6.46
N ALA A 186 16.39 27.88 -5.37
CA ALA A 186 16.81 26.48 -5.21
C ALA A 186 15.99 25.48 -6.06
N PHE A 187 15.34 25.94 -7.09
CA PHE A 187 14.60 25.10 -8.06
C PHE A 187 14.58 25.75 -9.46
N ILE A 188 14.22 24.94 -10.46
CA ILE A 188 13.95 25.36 -11.85
C ILE A 188 12.68 24.67 -12.36
N HIS A 189 11.93 25.35 -13.23
CA HIS A 189 10.77 24.72 -13.89
C HIS A 189 11.19 23.86 -15.09
N LYS A 190 10.59 22.67 -15.24
CA LYS A 190 10.84 21.77 -16.37
C LYS A 190 10.64 22.46 -17.71
N GLU A 191 9.61 23.30 -17.84
CA GLU A 191 9.32 24.07 -19.04
C GLU A 191 10.48 25.00 -19.45
N GLN A 192 11.20 25.57 -18.47
CA GLN A 192 12.39 26.39 -18.79
C GLN A 192 13.50 25.54 -19.39
N LEU A 193 13.74 24.34 -18.83
CA LEU A 193 14.75 23.43 -19.37
C LEU A 193 14.39 22.92 -20.77
N LEU A 194 13.12 22.64 -21.04
CA LEU A 194 12.65 22.18 -22.36
C LEU A 194 12.86 23.22 -23.47
N GLN A 195 12.98 24.50 -23.13
CA GLN A 195 13.34 25.55 -24.08
C GLN A 195 14.82 25.48 -24.53
N GLY A 196 15.62 24.69 -23.84
CA GLY A 196 17.07 24.57 -24.05
C GLY A 196 17.85 25.76 -23.53
N GLY A 197 19.16 25.58 -23.45
CA GLY A 197 20.06 26.64 -22.97
C GLY A 197 21.08 26.13 -21.95
N THR A 198 21.63 27.05 -21.16
CA THR A 198 22.68 26.71 -20.19
C THR A 198 22.23 26.97 -18.74
N LEU A 199 22.25 25.91 -17.93
CA LEU A 199 22.09 25.95 -16.48
C LEU A 199 23.52 26.01 -15.86
N ASN A 200 23.83 27.12 -15.22
CA ASN A 200 25.13 27.35 -14.59
C ASN A 200 25.01 27.24 -13.07
N TYR A 201 25.95 26.54 -12.46
CA TYR A 201 26.14 26.45 -11.01
C TYR A 201 27.47 27.08 -10.66
N ALA A 202 27.49 28.03 -9.72
CA ALA A 202 28.71 28.47 -9.06
C ALA A 202 28.84 27.77 -7.71
N CYS A 203 29.87 26.93 -7.58
CA CYS A 203 30.08 26.10 -6.39
C CYS A 203 31.26 26.56 -5.54
N GLN A 204 31.26 26.15 -4.25
CA GLN A 204 32.33 26.45 -3.27
C GLN A 204 32.45 25.38 -2.20
N HIS A 205 33.51 25.41 -1.41
CA HIS A 205 33.77 24.42 -0.35
C HIS A 205 33.00 24.67 0.94
N GLU A 206 32.61 25.89 1.22
CA GLU A 206 31.89 26.27 2.43
C GLU A 206 30.37 26.43 2.15
N PRO A 207 29.51 26.16 3.13
CA PRO A 207 28.09 26.45 3.03
C PRO A 207 27.82 27.89 2.59
N SER A 208 26.70 28.11 1.87
CA SER A 208 26.31 29.42 1.36
C SER A 208 24.87 29.73 1.74
N ALA A 209 24.46 30.98 1.57
CA ALA A 209 23.07 31.43 1.74
C ALA A 209 22.16 31.09 0.53
N PHE A 210 22.60 30.22 -0.39
CA PHE A 210 21.77 29.82 -1.52
C PHE A 210 20.51 29.04 -1.04
N GLY A 211 19.35 29.55 -1.43
CA GLY A 211 18.05 28.98 -1.03
C GLY A 211 17.51 29.43 0.33
N GLU A 212 18.16 30.37 1.04
CA GLU A 212 17.69 30.88 2.34
C GLU A 212 16.56 31.92 2.26
N ASP A 213 16.36 32.57 1.08
CA ASP A 213 15.31 33.57 0.90
C ASP A 213 13.93 32.88 0.90
N GLU A 214 13.15 33.09 1.96
CA GLU A 214 11.83 32.49 2.17
C GLU A 214 10.85 32.81 1.04
N ASN A 215 10.94 33.98 0.44
CA ASN A 215 10.08 34.38 -0.68
C ASN A 215 10.38 33.62 -1.98
N ARG A 216 11.42 32.82 -1.99
CA ARG A 216 11.92 32.09 -3.15
C ARG A 216 12.12 30.60 -2.86
N TRP A 217 11.51 30.08 -1.81
CA TRP A 217 11.49 28.63 -1.55
C TRP A 217 10.63 27.89 -2.58
N PRO A 218 10.90 26.61 -2.85
CA PRO A 218 10.00 25.79 -3.64
C PRO A 218 8.61 25.75 -3.03
N MET A 219 7.59 25.67 -3.88
CA MET A 219 6.19 25.58 -3.48
C MET A 219 5.57 24.37 -4.14
N GLU A 220 5.30 23.35 -3.33
CA GLU A 220 4.50 22.18 -3.69
C GLU A 220 3.38 22.05 -2.67
N GLN A 221 2.28 22.67 -3.00
CA GLN A 221 1.09 22.70 -2.17
C GLN A 221 -0.09 22.12 -2.93
N TRP A 222 -0.81 21.24 -2.26
CA TRP A 222 -2.06 20.73 -2.78
C TRP A 222 -3.07 21.87 -2.94
N ASN A 223 -3.55 22.07 -4.16
CA ASN A 223 -4.66 22.99 -4.40
C ASN A 223 -5.98 22.24 -4.30
N ALA A 224 -6.69 22.46 -3.18
CA ALA A 224 -8.01 21.89 -2.95
C ALA A 224 -9.12 22.53 -3.80
N ASP A 225 -8.83 23.55 -4.61
CA ASP A 225 -9.84 24.19 -5.46
C ASP A 225 -10.43 23.18 -6.45
N GLY A 226 -11.69 22.88 -6.21
CA GLY A 226 -12.40 21.91 -7.03
C GLY A 226 -12.27 20.45 -6.61
N PHE A 227 -11.48 20.11 -5.60
CA PHE A 227 -11.47 18.79 -5.02
C PHE A 227 -12.69 18.59 -4.11
N ILE A 228 -13.34 17.45 -4.27
CA ILE A 228 -14.42 17.01 -3.40
C ILE A 228 -13.97 15.68 -2.80
N PRO A 229 -13.66 15.62 -1.49
CA PRO A 229 -13.18 14.40 -0.85
C PRO A 229 -14.24 13.32 -0.91
N VAL A 230 -13.85 12.08 -1.14
CA VAL A 230 -14.75 10.94 -1.00
C VAL A 230 -15.06 10.71 0.48
N PRO A 231 -16.28 10.28 0.83
CA PRO A 231 -16.61 9.98 2.22
C PRO A 231 -16.05 8.62 2.66
N VAL A 232 -15.99 8.41 3.97
CA VAL A 232 -15.66 7.13 4.60
C VAL A 232 -16.92 6.52 5.19
N ILE A 233 -17.23 5.27 4.83
CA ILE A 233 -18.33 4.50 5.40
C ILE A 233 -17.80 3.69 6.58
N HIS A 234 -18.34 3.93 7.77
CA HIS A 234 -17.99 3.21 9.00
C HIS A 234 -19.06 2.14 9.27
N ALA A 235 -18.75 0.92 8.89
CA ALA A 235 -19.57 -0.26 9.16
C ALA A 235 -18.67 -1.51 9.24
N PRO A 236 -19.06 -2.55 10.00
CA PRO A 236 -18.39 -3.84 9.92
C PRO A 236 -18.68 -4.51 8.58
N ARG A 237 -17.93 -5.54 8.21
CA ARG A 237 -18.24 -6.34 6.99
C ARG A 237 -19.48 -7.21 7.16
N THR A 238 -19.71 -7.67 8.39
CA THR A 238 -20.81 -8.60 8.72
C THR A 238 -21.52 -8.18 10.00
N PHE A 239 -22.80 -8.55 10.09
CA PHE A 239 -23.63 -8.30 11.28
C PHE A 239 -24.69 -9.39 11.46
N LYS A 240 -25.35 -9.46 12.62
CA LYS A 240 -26.37 -10.49 12.88
C LYS A 240 -27.81 -9.99 12.80
N ASN A 241 -28.18 -8.95 13.48
CA ASN A 241 -29.57 -8.48 13.56
C ASN A 241 -29.74 -7.14 12.83
N THR A 242 -29.24 -6.09 13.45
CA THR A 242 -29.15 -4.73 12.89
C THR A 242 -27.75 -4.22 13.02
N CYS A 243 -27.37 -3.30 12.16
CA CYS A 243 -26.08 -2.65 12.16
C CYS A 243 -26.25 -1.16 12.01
N SER A 244 -25.67 -0.40 12.93
CA SER A 244 -25.58 1.05 12.81
C SER A 244 -24.43 1.43 11.91
N VAL A 245 -24.72 2.27 10.91
CA VAL A 245 -23.76 2.75 9.90
C VAL A 245 -23.58 4.24 10.08
N SER A 246 -22.35 4.72 10.07
CA SER A 246 -22.05 6.14 10.01
C SER A 246 -21.17 6.48 8.81
N ILE A 247 -21.28 7.72 8.33
CA ILE A 247 -20.51 8.23 7.20
C ILE A 247 -19.83 9.52 7.63
N SER A 248 -18.58 9.68 7.28
CA SER A 248 -17.81 10.89 7.59
C SER A 248 -17.05 11.39 6.36
N THR A 249 -16.71 12.67 6.35
CA THR A 249 -15.82 13.29 5.37
C THR A 249 -14.99 14.36 6.05
N GLU A 250 -13.90 14.74 5.42
CA GLU A 250 -13.10 15.91 5.83
C GLU A 250 -13.90 17.20 5.61
N SER A 251 -13.73 18.19 6.48
CA SER A 251 -14.30 19.54 6.30
C SER A 251 -15.83 19.58 6.15
N LEU A 252 -16.57 19.10 7.15
CA LEU A 252 -18.05 19.04 7.19
C LEU A 252 -18.76 20.35 6.84
N ASP A 253 -18.17 21.51 7.11
CA ASP A 253 -18.79 22.82 6.88
C ASP A 253 -18.91 23.22 5.39
N ALA A 254 -18.14 22.54 4.51
CA ALA A 254 -18.09 22.86 3.10
C ALA A 254 -18.86 21.88 2.19
N PHE A 255 -19.26 20.71 2.74
CA PHE A 255 -19.79 19.59 1.97
C PHE A 255 -21.01 18.98 2.65
N THR A 256 -21.94 18.47 1.83
CA THR A 256 -22.97 17.51 2.28
C THR A 256 -22.58 16.10 1.84
N MET A 257 -23.14 15.09 2.50
CA MET A 257 -22.95 13.71 2.12
C MET A 257 -24.29 13.12 1.69
N GLU A 258 -24.23 12.23 0.70
CA GLU A 258 -25.37 11.44 0.26
C GLU A 258 -25.02 9.95 0.32
N TYR A 259 -26.02 9.11 0.56
CA TYR A 259 -25.86 7.67 0.49
C TYR A 259 -27.03 7.01 -0.23
N ALA A 260 -26.79 5.80 -0.71
CA ALA A 260 -27.83 4.93 -1.27
C ALA A 260 -27.61 3.49 -0.81
N LEU A 261 -28.72 2.75 -0.65
CA LEU A 261 -28.72 1.35 -0.23
C LEU A 261 -29.16 0.48 -1.40
N VAL A 262 -28.32 -0.45 -1.81
CA VAL A 262 -28.59 -1.40 -2.89
C VAL A 262 -28.62 -2.81 -2.30
N PRO A 263 -29.74 -3.59 -2.44
CA PRO A 263 -29.77 -4.97 -1.98
C PRO A 263 -28.66 -5.79 -2.64
N MET A 264 -27.90 -6.55 -1.84
CA MET A 264 -26.75 -7.31 -2.32
C MET A 264 -27.10 -8.34 -3.41
N GLU A 265 -28.32 -8.86 -3.39
CA GLU A 265 -28.84 -9.84 -4.36
C GLU A 265 -29.13 -9.24 -5.75
N SER A 266 -29.19 -7.92 -5.86
CA SER A 266 -29.57 -7.22 -7.10
C SER A 266 -28.44 -7.10 -8.13
N GLY A 267 -27.25 -7.67 -7.86
CA GLY A 267 -26.03 -7.35 -8.58
C GLY A 267 -25.47 -6.01 -8.09
N SER A 268 -24.60 -5.38 -8.85
CA SER A 268 -24.06 -4.03 -8.50
C SER A 268 -24.66 -2.99 -9.46
N PRO A 269 -25.98 -2.68 -9.40
CA PRO A 269 -26.50 -1.56 -10.15
C PRO A 269 -25.96 -0.27 -9.55
N GLU A 270 -25.71 0.71 -10.40
CA GLU A 270 -25.44 2.07 -9.96
C GLU A 270 -26.65 2.58 -9.17
N PRO A 271 -26.46 3.20 -7.99
CA PRO A 271 -27.56 3.68 -7.20
C PRO A 271 -28.31 4.80 -7.91
N SER A 272 -29.64 4.68 -7.98
CA SER A 272 -30.53 5.69 -8.56
C SER A 272 -31.08 6.69 -7.54
N ASP A 273 -31.20 6.25 -6.26
CA ASP A 273 -31.91 6.99 -5.23
C ASP A 273 -30.94 7.40 -4.11
N TRP A 274 -30.35 8.59 -4.27
CA TRP A 274 -29.48 9.17 -3.27
C TRP A 274 -30.29 9.91 -2.20
N VAL A 275 -29.93 9.67 -0.94
CA VAL A 275 -30.52 10.29 0.24
C VAL A 275 -29.45 11.11 0.96
N GLU A 276 -29.81 12.33 1.36
CA GLU A 276 -28.90 13.17 2.16
C GLU A 276 -28.62 12.51 3.52
N TYR A 277 -27.34 12.47 3.89
CA TYR A 277 -26.93 11.88 5.17
C TYR A 277 -27.09 12.88 6.32
N GLY A 278 -28.07 12.61 7.18
CA GLY A 278 -28.36 13.44 8.37
C GLY A 278 -27.81 12.89 9.69
N GLY A 279 -27.08 11.77 9.65
CA GLY A 279 -26.54 11.09 10.83
C GLY A 279 -26.63 9.57 10.73
N PRO A 280 -26.15 8.82 11.74
CA PRO A 280 -26.13 7.36 11.72
C PRO A 280 -27.51 6.74 11.44
N PHE A 281 -27.53 5.67 10.64
CA PHE A 281 -28.75 4.94 10.28
C PHE A 281 -28.57 3.43 10.47
N GLU A 282 -29.70 2.71 10.59
CA GLU A 282 -29.73 1.26 10.84
C GLU A 282 -29.94 0.49 9.54
N VAL A 283 -29.20 -0.60 9.37
CA VAL A 283 -29.35 -1.58 8.30
C VAL A 283 -29.71 -2.94 8.90
N ASN A 284 -30.69 -3.63 8.32
CA ASN A 284 -31.23 -4.89 8.85
C ASN A 284 -31.26 -6.03 7.81
N ALA A 285 -30.68 -5.84 6.63
CA ALA A 285 -30.53 -6.83 5.58
C ALA A 285 -29.18 -6.67 4.86
N SER A 286 -28.71 -7.72 4.19
CA SER A 286 -27.49 -7.67 3.38
C SER A 286 -27.62 -6.61 2.29
N THR A 287 -26.68 -5.64 2.28
CA THR A 287 -26.80 -4.41 1.50
C THR A 287 -25.43 -3.94 1.04
N VAL A 288 -25.33 -3.36 -0.14
CA VAL A 288 -24.22 -2.53 -0.56
C VAL A 288 -24.57 -1.08 -0.28
N ILE A 289 -23.80 -0.43 0.57
CA ILE A 289 -23.93 0.97 0.91
C ILE A 289 -23.04 1.75 -0.04
N HIS A 290 -23.62 2.69 -0.78
CA HIS A 290 -22.88 3.66 -1.58
C HIS A 290 -22.92 4.99 -0.88
N ALA A 291 -21.81 5.75 -0.92
CA ALA A 291 -21.76 7.10 -0.37
C ALA A 291 -20.93 8.01 -1.26
N ARG A 292 -21.30 9.29 -1.31
CA ARG A 292 -20.56 10.34 -2.01
C ARG A 292 -20.67 11.66 -1.25
N THR A 293 -19.69 12.51 -1.46
CA THR A 293 -19.70 13.89 -0.95
C THR A 293 -20.18 14.82 -2.05
N VAL A 294 -20.96 15.82 -1.68
CA VAL A 294 -21.60 16.76 -2.63
C VAL A 294 -21.26 18.20 -2.26
N GLN A 295 -20.99 19.02 -3.29
CA GLN A 295 -20.79 20.46 -3.18
C GLN A 295 -21.55 21.17 -4.31
N GLY A 296 -22.73 21.69 -4.00
CA GLY A 296 -23.61 22.28 -5.01
C GLY A 296 -24.03 21.28 -6.07
N ALA A 297 -23.70 21.52 -7.34
CA ALA A 297 -24.02 20.62 -8.45
C ALA A 297 -22.94 19.53 -8.70
N ARG A 298 -21.87 19.52 -7.94
CA ARG A 298 -20.73 18.59 -8.10
C ARG A 298 -20.76 17.52 -7.03
N ALA A 299 -20.31 16.33 -7.35
CA ALA A 299 -20.15 15.23 -6.40
C ALA A 299 -18.78 14.55 -6.58
N SER A 300 -18.28 13.95 -5.50
CA SER A 300 -17.14 13.05 -5.57
C SER A 300 -17.48 11.76 -6.32
N SER A 301 -16.49 10.95 -6.62
CA SER A 301 -16.71 9.54 -6.92
C SER A 301 -17.44 8.87 -5.75
N ALA A 302 -18.34 7.93 -6.06
CA ALA A 302 -18.99 7.14 -5.03
C ALA A 302 -18.03 6.08 -4.47
N VAL A 303 -17.99 5.95 -3.15
CA VAL A 303 -17.40 4.80 -2.46
C VAL A 303 -18.49 3.80 -2.13
N HIS A 304 -18.14 2.53 -1.95
CA HIS A 304 -19.12 1.51 -1.57
C HIS A 304 -18.57 0.59 -0.48
N HIS A 305 -19.48 0.04 0.32
CA HIS A 305 -19.18 -0.93 1.36
C HIS A 305 -20.26 -2.03 1.36
N ALA A 306 -19.84 -3.28 1.19
CA ALA A 306 -20.72 -4.43 1.25
C ALA A 306 -20.90 -4.87 2.72
N LEU A 307 -22.15 -4.85 3.19
CA LEU A 307 -22.53 -5.20 4.55
C LEU A 307 -23.38 -6.48 4.51
N LYS A 308 -22.82 -7.59 4.98
CA LYS A 308 -23.44 -8.92 4.92
C LYS A 308 -24.13 -9.28 6.24
N GLN A 309 -25.41 -9.66 6.17
CA GLN A 309 -26.11 -10.24 7.33
C GLN A 309 -25.81 -11.74 7.46
N VAL A 310 -25.34 -12.15 8.62
CA VAL A 310 -25.06 -13.55 8.97
C VAL A 310 -26.28 -14.13 9.68
N ASN A 311 -27.02 -15.02 9.00
CA ASN A 311 -28.32 -15.53 9.43
C ASN A 311 -28.24 -16.89 10.14
N HIS A 312 -27.12 -17.24 10.76
CA HIS A 312 -26.94 -18.46 11.52
C HIS A 312 -26.29 -18.23 12.89
N PRO A 313 -26.56 -19.10 13.87
CA PRO A 313 -26.00 -18.99 15.22
C PRO A 313 -24.62 -19.66 15.37
N TYR A 314 -24.03 -20.17 14.29
CA TYR A 314 -22.81 -20.96 14.32
C TYR A 314 -21.63 -20.18 14.87
N THR A 315 -20.67 -20.90 15.46
CA THR A 315 -19.37 -20.35 15.86
C THR A 315 -18.25 -21.24 15.35
N LEU A 316 -17.18 -20.63 14.92
CA LEU A 316 -15.96 -21.29 14.48
C LEU A 316 -14.87 -21.12 15.55
N VAL A 317 -14.15 -22.20 15.83
CA VAL A 317 -12.92 -22.19 16.60
C VAL A 317 -11.82 -22.75 15.71
N MET A 318 -10.80 -21.96 15.46
CA MET A 318 -9.63 -22.40 14.72
C MET A 318 -8.58 -22.92 15.68
N ASP A 319 -8.07 -24.14 15.42
CA ASP A 319 -6.92 -24.71 16.15
C ASP A 319 -5.60 -24.18 15.53
N THR A 320 -5.61 -23.86 14.24
CA THR A 320 -4.49 -23.26 13.52
C THR A 320 -4.62 -21.74 13.52
N PRO A 321 -3.61 -20.98 13.98
CA PRO A 321 -3.64 -19.53 13.98
C PRO A 321 -3.63 -19.00 12.54
N LEU A 322 -4.47 -18.00 12.27
CA LEU A 322 -4.47 -17.28 10.99
C LEU A 322 -3.30 -16.30 10.92
N SER A 323 -2.92 -15.92 9.70
CA SER A 323 -1.96 -14.86 9.48
C SER A 323 -2.58 -13.49 9.77
N ASN A 324 -1.88 -12.64 10.53
CA ASN A 324 -2.31 -11.25 10.75
C ASN A 324 -2.39 -10.44 9.45
N GLN A 325 -1.64 -10.84 8.44
CA GLN A 325 -1.61 -10.17 7.12
C GLN A 325 -2.86 -10.49 6.30
N TYR A 326 -3.41 -11.71 6.45
CA TYR A 326 -4.55 -12.20 5.65
C TYR A 326 -5.61 -12.80 6.58
N ALA A 327 -6.35 -11.93 7.23
CA ALA A 327 -7.30 -12.32 8.27
C ALA A 327 -8.77 -12.39 7.80
N ALA A 328 -9.10 -11.90 6.60
CA ALA A 328 -10.45 -11.86 6.00
C ALA A 328 -11.56 -11.30 6.90
N GLY A 329 -11.25 -10.53 7.91
CA GLY A 329 -12.24 -10.02 8.89
C GLY A 329 -12.24 -10.76 10.22
N GLY A 330 -11.32 -11.72 10.44
CA GLY A 330 -11.06 -12.33 11.74
C GLY A 330 -11.59 -13.76 11.90
N ASP A 331 -11.71 -14.20 13.15
CA ASP A 331 -11.90 -15.59 13.53
C ASP A 331 -13.16 -16.27 12.95
N GLN A 332 -14.18 -15.52 12.58
CA GLN A 332 -15.43 -16.06 12.04
C GLN A 332 -15.56 -15.93 10.52
N ALA A 333 -14.54 -15.41 9.83
CA ALA A 333 -14.63 -15.11 8.41
C ALA A 333 -14.90 -16.33 7.52
N LEU A 334 -14.40 -17.51 7.90
CA LEU A 334 -14.68 -18.74 7.13
C LEU A 334 -16.12 -19.25 7.25
N ILE A 335 -17.01 -18.57 7.97
CA ILE A 335 -18.44 -18.93 8.09
C ILE A 335 -19.33 -17.69 8.00
N ASP A 336 -18.90 -16.61 7.40
CA ASP A 336 -19.65 -15.35 7.34
C ASP A 336 -20.44 -15.18 6.04
N GLY A 337 -20.30 -16.14 5.12
CA GLY A 337 -20.96 -16.16 3.83
C GLY A 337 -20.33 -15.25 2.78
N ILE A 338 -19.14 -14.73 3.01
CA ILE A 338 -18.39 -13.92 2.03
C ILE A 338 -17.46 -14.85 1.25
N GLU A 339 -17.69 -14.95 -0.04
CA GLU A 339 -16.83 -15.70 -0.94
C GLU A 339 -15.81 -14.77 -1.62
N GLY A 340 -14.55 -15.18 -1.65
CA GLY A 340 -13.49 -14.46 -2.33
C GLY A 340 -13.54 -14.61 -3.85
N GLY A 341 -12.98 -13.65 -4.56
CA GLY A 341 -12.75 -13.71 -6.00
C GLY A 341 -11.40 -14.36 -6.36
N ASN A 342 -10.92 -14.11 -7.58
CA ASN A 342 -9.62 -14.59 -8.04
C ASN A 342 -8.43 -13.70 -7.60
N GLN A 343 -8.66 -12.71 -6.75
CA GLN A 343 -7.65 -11.78 -6.24
C GLN A 343 -7.52 -11.94 -4.73
N TYR A 344 -6.35 -12.27 -4.23
CA TYR A 344 -6.13 -12.49 -2.80
C TYR A 344 -6.07 -11.18 -1.98
N GLN A 345 -5.83 -10.03 -2.65
CA GLN A 345 -5.66 -8.72 -2.01
C GLN A 345 -7.00 -8.07 -1.60
N THR A 346 -8.14 -8.63 -1.98
CA THR A 346 -9.47 -8.04 -1.72
C THR A 346 -9.86 -8.01 -0.23
N GLY A 347 -9.11 -8.74 0.62
CA GLY A 347 -9.41 -8.86 2.05
C GLY A 347 -10.50 -9.91 2.35
N ASP A 348 -10.86 -10.78 1.38
CA ASP A 348 -11.88 -11.83 1.51
C ASP A 348 -11.28 -13.19 1.85
N TRP A 349 -9.94 -13.26 1.94
CA TRP A 349 -9.19 -14.51 2.08
C TRP A 349 -8.47 -14.61 3.42
N GLN A 350 -8.62 -15.75 4.12
CA GLN A 350 -7.71 -16.11 5.21
C GLN A 350 -6.52 -16.88 4.67
N GLY A 351 -5.31 -16.41 5.00
CA GLY A 351 -4.05 -17.01 4.58
C GLY A 351 -3.36 -17.79 5.70
N TYR A 352 -2.81 -18.96 5.32
CA TYR A 352 -2.08 -19.86 6.22
C TYR A 352 -0.75 -20.26 5.58
N TRP A 353 0.35 -19.94 6.26
CA TRP A 353 1.70 -20.13 5.75
C TRP A 353 2.30 -21.45 6.20
N GLY A 354 2.58 -22.38 5.27
CA GLY A 354 3.35 -23.59 5.47
C GLY A 354 2.80 -24.55 6.54
N THR A 355 1.52 -24.48 6.89
CA THR A 355 0.90 -25.28 7.93
C THR A 355 -0.40 -25.91 7.47
N ASP A 356 -0.71 -27.09 8.01
CA ASP A 356 -2.05 -27.68 7.88
C ASP A 356 -3.05 -26.88 8.70
N ILE A 357 -4.31 -26.86 8.26
CA ILE A 357 -5.35 -26.01 8.85
C ILE A 357 -6.40 -26.89 9.49
N THR A 358 -6.74 -26.62 10.73
CA THR A 358 -7.80 -27.32 11.46
C THR A 358 -8.74 -26.32 12.13
N GLY A 359 -10.03 -26.52 11.97
CA GLY A 359 -11.06 -25.73 12.61
C GLY A 359 -12.30 -26.55 12.93
N THR A 360 -13.06 -26.10 13.93
CA THR A 360 -14.29 -26.76 14.39
C THR A 360 -15.45 -25.78 14.43
N ILE A 361 -16.52 -26.08 13.72
CA ILE A 361 -17.78 -25.32 13.71
C ILE A 361 -18.76 -25.95 14.70
N ASP A 362 -19.30 -25.18 15.65
CA ASP A 362 -20.42 -25.55 16.52
C ASP A 362 -21.72 -24.99 15.96
N LEU A 363 -22.61 -25.85 15.49
CA LEU A 363 -23.92 -25.52 14.94
C LEU A 363 -24.95 -25.14 16.01
N LYS A 364 -24.59 -25.23 17.29
CA LYS A 364 -25.41 -25.05 18.50
C LYS A 364 -26.43 -26.16 18.74
N ASN A 365 -27.04 -26.69 17.70
CA ASN A 365 -28.00 -27.79 17.79
C ASN A 365 -27.61 -28.90 16.81
N PRO A 366 -27.96 -30.16 17.08
CA PRO A 366 -27.83 -31.23 16.11
C PRO A 366 -28.72 -30.97 14.88
N VAL A 367 -28.16 -31.11 13.68
CA VAL A 367 -28.85 -30.99 12.39
C VAL A 367 -28.42 -32.11 11.46
N GLU A 368 -29.22 -32.43 10.47
CA GLU A 368 -28.83 -33.32 9.39
C GLU A 368 -27.95 -32.57 8.39
N LEU A 369 -26.66 -32.86 8.41
CA LEU A 369 -25.69 -32.35 7.44
C LEU A 369 -25.72 -33.21 6.18
N THR A 370 -25.85 -32.57 5.00
CA THR A 370 -25.90 -33.26 3.71
C THR A 370 -24.72 -32.92 2.80
N GLY A 371 -23.98 -31.86 3.11
CA GLY A 371 -22.79 -31.49 2.36
C GLY A 371 -21.98 -30.38 3.05
N VAL A 372 -20.71 -30.32 2.70
CA VAL A 372 -19.80 -29.25 3.07
C VAL A 372 -19.05 -28.81 1.82
N SER A 373 -18.94 -27.51 1.61
CA SER A 373 -18.08 -26.96 0.56
C SER A 373 -17.11 -25.95 1.15
N ILE A 374 -15.86 -25.97 0.65
CA ILE A 374 -14.77 -25.10 1.10
C ILE A 374 -14.15 -24.46 -0.12
N GLY A 375 -14.09 -23.13 -0.15
CA GLY A 375 -13.42 -22.38 -1.19
C GLY A 375 -11.94 -22.18 -0.86
N ALA A 376 -11.09 -22.34 -1.87
CA ALA A 376 -9.67 -22.08 -1.80
C ALA A 376 -9.15 -21.42 -3.08
N LEU A 377 -8.08 -20.63 -2.96
CA LEU A 377 -7.47 -19.91 -4.07
C LEU A 377 -6.18 -20.60 -4.51
N ARG A 378 -5.95 -20.67 -5.82
CA ARG A 378 -4.63 -20.86 -6.42
C ARG A 378 -4.22 -19.58 -7.14
N ASP A 379 -3.09 -19.04 -6.77
CA ASP A 379 -2.35 -17.99 -7.46
C ASP A 379 -0.85 -18.24 -7.19
N ILE A 380 -0.17 -18.89 -8.13
CA ILE A 380 1.18 -19.41 -7.88
C ILE A 380 2.23 -18.33 -7.74
N ARG A 381 2.07 -17.17 -8.40
CA ARG A 381 3.07 -16.09 -8.36
C ARG A 381 3.31 -15.57 -6.93
N PRO A 382 2.28 -15.28 -6.11
CA PRO A 382 2.44 -14.97 -4.69
C PRO A 382 2.48 -16.22 -3.78
N TRP A 383 2.83 -17.39 -4.34
CA TRP A 383 3.05 -18.65 -3.61
C TRP A 383 1.79 -19.29 -3.02
N ILE A 384 0.62 -18.99 -3.56
CA ILE A 384 -0.67 -19.50 -3.11
C ILE A 384 -1.04 -20.76 -3.92
N TYR A 385 -1.13 -21.89 -3.22
CA TYR A 385 -1.46 -23.20 -3.81
C TYR A 385 -2.73 -23.78 -3.22
N LEU A 386 -3.47 -24.58 -4.01
CA LEU A 386 -4.59 -25.32 -3.48
C LEU A 386 -4.11 -26.37 -2.48
N PRO A 387 -4.89 -26.64 -1.40
CA PRO A 387 -4.58 -27.72 -0.47
C PRO A 387 -4.64 -29.08 -1.20
N LYS A 388 -3.78 -30.00 -0.81
CA LYS A 388 -3.74 -31.38 -1.38
C LYS A 388 -5.03 -32.13 -1.11
N HIS A 389 -5.55 -31.95 0.11
CA HIS A 389 -6.62 -32.77 0.63
C HIS A 389 -7.40 -32.04 1.71
N ILE A 390 -8.71 -32.21 1.70
CA ILE A 390 -9.60 -31.73 2.76
C ILE A 390 -10.38 -32.91 3.32
N SER A 391 -10.42 -33.06 4.65
CA SER A 391 -11.26 -34.03 5.32
C SER A 391 -12.23 -33.37 6.27
N ILE A 392 -13.44 -33.97 6.37
CA ILE A 392 -14.52 -33.52 7.25
C ILE A 392 -14.88 -34.64 8.20
N SER A 393 -14.97 -34.29 9.49
CA SER A 393 -15.48 -35.15 10.55
C SER A 393 -16.66 -34.51 11.27
N CYS A 394 -17.60 -35.32 11.71
CA CYS A 394 -18.81 -34.91 12.43
C CYS A 394 -18.85 -35.48 13.84
N SER A 395 -19.45 -34.71 14.76
CA SER A 395 -19.66 -35.14 16.14
C SER A 395 -20.97 -34.56 16.70
N LEU A 396 -21.62 -35.29 17.63
CA LEU A 396 -22.77 -34.80 18.39
C LEU A 396 -22.34 -34.14 19.73
N ASP A 397 -21.22 -34.56 20.30
CA ASP A 397 -20.78 -34.19 21.65
C ASP A 397 -19.44 -33.45 21.66
N GLY A 398 -18.77 -33.29 20.50
CA GLY A 398 -17.44 -32.69 20.37
C GLY A 398 -16.29 -33.59 20.86
N ARG A 399 -16.56 -34.84 21.20
CA ARG A 399 -15.58 -35.82 21.74
C ARG A 399 -15.41 -37.03 20.85
N ALA A 400 -16.53 -37.66 20.48
CA ALA A 400 -16.54 -38.81 19.57
C ALA A 400 -16.75 -38.29 18.13
N TRP A 401 -15.78 -38.52 17.26
CA TRP A 401 -15.76 -38.05 15.88
C TRP A 401 -15.94 -39.21 14.90
N SER A 402 -16.75 -39.00 13.89
CA SER A 402 -16.93 -39.91 12.76
C SER A 402 -16.60 -39.18 11.47
N ARG A 403 -15.92 -39.87 10.56
CA ARG A 403 -15.60 -39.31 9.24
C ARG A 403 -16.89 -39.07 8.47
N PHE A 404 -17.06 -37.84 7.92
CA PHE A 404 -18.13 -37.47 7.03
C PHE A 404 -17.72 -37.70 5.57
N GLY A 405 -16.53 -37.21 5.18
CA GLY A 405 -16.03 -37.36 3.81
C GLY A 405 -14.71 -36.67 3.61
N GLN A 406 -14.23 -36.66 2.38
CA GLN A 406 -13.00 -36.00 1.97
C GLN A 406 -13.08 -35.55 0.52
N ALA A 407 -12.27 -34.57 0.12
CA ALA A 407 -12.10 -34.11 -1.25
C ALA A 407 -10.62 -33.81 -1.54
N SER A 408 -10.25 -33.97 -2.80
CA SER A 408 -9.01 -33.49 -3.40
C SER A 408 -9.34 -32.88 -4.76
N HIS A 409 -8.36 -32.31 -5.44
CA HIS A 409 -8.56 -31.73 -6.76
C HIS A 409 -7.63 -32.37 -7.80
N ALA A 410 -7.99 -32.18 -9.08
CA ALA A 410 -7.18 -32.57 -10.22
C ALA A 410 -6.74 -31.35 -11.06
N ILE A 411 -6.79 -30.14 -10.45
CA ILE A 411 -6.42 -28.89 -11.10
C ILE A 411 -4.89 -28.86 -11.23
N ASP A 412 -4.43 -28.47 -12.41
CA ASP A 412 -3.02 -28.24 -12.68
C ASP A 412 -2.51 -27.11 -11.79
N GLN A 413 -1.51 -27.41 -10.98
CA GLN A 413 -0.90 -26.44 -10.04
C GLN A 413 0.18 -25.59 -10.71
N ASP A 414 0.58 -25.87 -11.96
CA ASP A 414 1.60 -25.12 -12.70
C ASP A 414 0.98 -24.03 -13.62
N ASP A 415 -0.36 -24.00 -13.76
CA ASP A 415 -1.03 -22.93 -14.50
C ASP A 415 -0.98 -21.61 -13.72
N GLU A 416 -0.50 -20.54 -14.32
CA GLU A 416 -0.32 -19.23 -13.68
C GLU A 416 -1.62 -18.43 -13.48
N ALA A 417 -2.72 -18.81 -14.15
CA ALA A 417 -3.98 -18.06 -14.02
C ALA A 417 -4.59 -18.22 -12.62
N PRO A 418 -4.83 -17.14 -11.88
CA PRO A 418 -5.50 -17.25 -10.59
C PRO A 418 -6.89 -17.90 -10.71
N ILE A 419 -7.21 -18.85 -9.84
CA ILE A 419 -8.50 -19.53 -9.82
C ILE A 419 -8.99 -19.79 -8.40
N ARG A 420 -10.23 -19.41 -8.12
CA ARG A 420 -10.95 -19.89 -6.95
C ARG A 420 -11.53 -21.29 -7.24
N HIS A 421 -11.19 -22.25 -6.41
CA HIS A 421 -11.72 -23.63 -6.48
C HIS A 421 -12.56 -23.96 -5.26
N THR A 422 -13.69 -24.63 -5.49
CA THR A 422 -14.57 -25.09 -4.42
C THR A 422 -14.48 -26.60 -4.26
N PHE A 423 -13.94 -27.05 -3.14
CA PHE A 423 -13.99 -28.46 -2.73
C PHE A 423 -15.37 -28.80 -2.21
N ARG A 424 -15.99 -29.85 -2.74
CA ARG A 424 -17.32 -30.30 -2.35
C ARG A 424 -17.24 -31.70 -1.76
N ILE A 425 -17.89 -31.90 -0.61
CA ILE A 425 -17.94 -33.17 0.11
C ILE A 425 -19.39 -33.45 0.47
N ASP A 426 -20.00 -34.37 -0.25
CA ASP A 426 -21.40 -34.80 -0.04
C ASP A 426 -21.42 -36.00 0.90
N GLY A 427 -22.47 -36.09 1.71
CA GLY A 427 -22.69 -37.17 2.67
C GLY A 427 -23.99 -36.99 3.42
N ARG A 428 -24.21 -37.78 4.46
CA ARG A 428 -25.36 -37.60 5.35
C ARG A 428 -24.98 -38.02 6.78
N SER A 429 -25.10 -37.09 7.72
CA SER A 429 -24.81 -37.34 9.13
C SER A 429 -25.58 -36.39 10.03
N MET A 430 -26.02 -36.86 11.19
CA MET A 430 -26.45 -35.97 12.27
C MET A 430 -25.21 -35.39 12.95
N ALA A 431 -25.09 -34.05 12.97
CA ALA A 431 -23.96 -33.36 13.53
C ALA A 431 -24.39 -32.12 14.31
N ARG A 432 -23.69 -31.87 15.42
CA ARG A 432 -23.64 -30.55 16.07
C ARG A 432 -22.28 -29.89 15.84
N TYR A 433 -21.22 -30.69 15.83
CA TYR A 433 -19.87 -30.20 15.58
C TYR A 433 -19.36 -30.75 14.26
N ILE A 434 -18.75 -29.88 13.48
CA ILE A 434 -18.11 -30.20 12.20
C ILE A 434 -16.65 -29.77 12.31
N ARG A 435 -15.73 -30.72 12.15
CA ARG A 435 -14.29 -30.43 12.05
C ARG A 435 -13.85 -30.58 10.62
N PHE A 436 -13.14 -29.58 10.13
CA PHE A 436 -12.41 -29.65 8.87
C PHE A 436 -10.91 -29.68 9.14
N GLU A 437 -10.22 -30.48 8.34
CA GLU A 437 -8.78 -30.60 8.32
C GLU A 437 -8.32 -30.43 6.88
N VAL A 438 -7.41 -29.49 6.63
CA VAL A 438 -6.95 -29.08 5.30
C VAL A 438 -5.44 -29.28 5.24
N GLU A 439 -5.01 -30.20 4.37
CA GLU A 439 -3.58 -30.51 4.18
C GLU A 439 -2.94 -29.47 3.28
N ASN A 440 -1.93 -28.75 3.79
CA ASN A 440 -1.18 -27.75 3.03
C ASN A 440 -0.50 -28.38 1.82
N HIS A 441 -0.30 -27.59 0.75
CA HIS A 441 0.43 -28.05 -0.44
C HIS A 441 1.87 -28.49 -0.11
N GLY A 442 2.50 -27.88 0.89
CA GLY A 442 3.86 -28.13 1.31
C GLY A 442 4.85 -27.13 0.73
N LEU A 443 5.98 -27.65 0.21
CA LEU A 443 7.01 -26.80 -0.35
C LEU A 443 6.70 -26.44 -1.81
N LEU A 444 7.13 -25.27 -2.21
CA LEU A 444 7.05 -24.81 -3.60
C LEU A 444 7.89 -25.71 -4.51
N PRO A 445 7.38 -26.07 -5.73
CA PRO A 445 8.02 -27.03 -6.61
C PRO A 445 9.35 -26.52 -7.19
N GLU A 446 10.19 -27.47 -7.65
CA GLU A 446 11.39 -27.16 -8.44
C GLU A 446 10.99 -26.41 -9.72
N GLY A 447 11.68 -25.31 -10.00
CA GLY A 447 11.34 -24.42 -11.14
C GLY A 447 10.55 -23.18 -10.78
N HIS A 448 9.91 -23.15 -9.63
CA HIS A 448 9.30 -21.92 -9.09
C HIS A 448 10.38 -20.99 -8.52
N LEU A 449 10.23 -19.66 -8.68
CA LEU A 449 11.22 -18.67 -8.17
C LEU A 449 11.45 -18.80 -6.64
N GLY A 450 10.45 -19.25 -5.90
CA GLY A 450 10.52 -19.51 -4.45
C GLY A 450 10.75 -20.98 -4.09
N ALA A 451 11.27 -21.83 -4.99
CA ALA A 451 11.40 -23.27 -4.78
C ALA A 451 12.00 -23.63 -3.42
N GLY A 452 11.39 -24.61 -2.74
CA GLY A 452 11.82 -25.08 -1.44
C GLY A 452 11.30 -24.27 -0.24
N ASN A 453 10.65 -23.12 -0.45
CA ASN A 453 9.93 -22.41 0.60
C ASN A 453 8.53 -23.01 0.81
N PRO A 454 7.91 -22.83 1.99
CA PRO A 454 6.54 -23.22 2.23
C PRO A 454 5.55 -22.47 1.36
N SER A 455 4.46 -23.12 0.97
CA SER A 455 3.35 -22.47 0.26
C SER A 455 2.36 -21.84 1.21
N TRP A 456 1.62 -20.84 0.70
CA TRP A 456 0.39 -20.37 1.29
C TRP A 456 -0.79 -21.26 0.90
N VAL A 457 -1.74 -21.44 1.82
CA VAL A 457 -3.11 -21.87 1.53
C VAL A 457 -4.04 -20.73 1.89
N PHE A 458 -4.91 -20.34 0.96
CA PHE A 458 -5.92 -19.31 1.15
C PHE A 458 -7.29 -19.92 1.10
N MET A 459 -8.11 -19.63 2.12
CA MET A 459 -9.50 -20.08 2.25
C MET A 459 -10.43 -18.88 2.42
N ASP A 460 -11.64 -18.96 1.88
CA ASP A 460 -12.65 -17.90 1.99
C ASP A 460 -13.88 -18.31 2.83
N GLU A 461 -14.51 -19.44 2.51
CA GLU A 461 -15.79 -19.80 3.12
C GLU A 461 -15.92 -21.33 3.29
N VAL A 462 -16.47 -21.74 4.42
CA VAL A 462 -16.92 -23.10 4.73
C VAL A 462 -18.45 -23.12 4.74
N SER A 463 -19.04 -23.39 3.61
CA SER A 463 -20.50 -23.44 3.47
C SER A 463 -21.07 -24.82 3.81
N LEU A 464 -22.18 -24.85 4.52
CA LEU A 464 -22.83 -26.06 5.00
C LEU A 464 -24.18 -26.27 4.33
N GLN A 465 -24.42 -27.46 3.81
CA GLN A 465 -25.71 -27.90 3.34
C GLN A 465 -26.40 -28.70 4.44
N ILE A 466 -27.51 -28.18 4.96
CA ILE A 466 -28.27 -28.80 6.05
C ILE A 466 -29.73 -28.93 5.68
N ASN A 467 -30.32 -30.07 6.02
CA ASN A 467 -31.76 -30.21 6.01
C ASN A 467 -32.29 -29.56 7.30
N ARG A 468 -33.02 -28.47 7.16
CA ARG A 468 -33.82 -27.92 8.28
C ARG A 468 -35.05 -28.77 8.44
N PRO A 469 -35.40 -29.20 9.68
CA PRO A 469 -36.61 -29.97 9.94
C PRO A 469 -37.89 -29.20 9.63
#